data_ae32d243721288ff39d92c4bd242d820
#
_entry.id   ae32d243721288ff39d92c4bd242d820
#
_cell.length_a   1.000
_cell.length_b   1.000
_cell.length_c   1.000
_cell.angle_alpha   90.00
_cell.angle_beta   90.00
_cell.angle_gamma   90.00
#
_symmetry.space_group_name_H-M   'P 1'
#
loop_
_entity.id
_entity.type
_entity.pdbx_description
1 polymer ?
#
loop_
_entity_poly.entity_id
_entity_poly.type
_entity_poly.pdbx_seq_one_letter_code
_entity_poly.pdbx_strand_id
1 'polypeptide(L)'
;MKHTTHWIGGKPWTGGPAAHRGDVYNPATGQVSGTVDFASAAEVSAAVQAAAAAFPGWRATSLVKRAGVMFAFRELVRARQADIAALISAEHGKVASDAAGEVARGLEVVEFACGIPHLLKGG
;
A
#
# COMPACT_ATOMS: atom_id res chain seq x y z
N MET A 1 -1.84 -20.68 -6.50
CA MET A 1 -2.76 -19.85 -5.70
C MET A 1 -1.92 -18.78 -5.01
N LYS A 2 -2.30 -17.48 -5.15
CA LYS A 2 -1.57 -16.36 -4.55
C LYS A 2 -1.75 -16.38 -3.03
N HIS A 3 -0.67 -16.19 -2.27
CA HIS A 3 -0.72 -16.04 -0.82
C HIS A 3 -0.24 -14.63 -0.45
N THR A 4 -1.03 -13.93 0.35
CA THR A 4 -0.72 -12.58 0.81
C THR A 4 -0.48 -12.59 2.31
N THR A 5 0.72 -12.20 2.72
CA THR A 5 1.13 -12.05 4.12
C THR A 5 1.26 -10.57 4.50
N HIS A 6 1.54 -10.29 5.77
CA HIS A 6 1.76 -8.93 6.26
C HIS A 6 3.08 -8.35 5.75
N TRP A 7 3.13 -7.02 5.71
CA TRP A 7 4.35 -6.25 5.41
C TRP A 7 4.66 -5.37 6.61
N ILE A 8 5.69 -5.71 7.37
CA ILE A 8 6.04 -5.05 8.62
C ILE A 8 7.53 -4.70 8.64
N GLY A 9 7.85 -3.48 9.00
CA GLY A 9 9.24 -3.02 9.07
C GLY A 9 9.95 -2.99 7.70
N GLY A 10 9.21 -2.73 6.61
CA GLY A 10 9.76 -2.62 5.26
C GLY A 10 10.04 -3.96 4.55
N LYS A 11 9.51 -5.07 5.06
CA LYS A 11 9.69 -6.41 4.49
C LYS A 11 8.48 -7.31 4.73
N PRO A 12 8.32 -8.39 3.93
CA PRO A 12 7.34 -9.42 4.23
C PRO A 12 7.54 -9.99 5.63
N TRP A 13 6.45 -10.24 6.33
CA TRP A 13 6.48 -10.83 7.67
C TRP A 13 6.94 -12.28 7.64
N THR A 14 7.89 -12.60 8.51
CA THR A 14 8.47 -13.96 8.64
C THR A 14 8.34 -14.53 10.05
N GLY A 15 7.53 -13.90 10.91
CA GLY A 15 7.41 -14.23 12.34
C GLY A 15 6.62 -15.50 12.67
N GLY A 16 6.31 -16.32 11.67
CA GLY A 16 5.61 -17.60 11.85
C GLY A 16 4.35 -17.72 10.97
N PRO A 17 3.73 -18.90 10.93
CA PRO A 17 2.49 -19.10 10.19
C PRO A 17 1.35 -18.31 10.85
N ALA A 18 0.50 -17.71 10.05
CA ALA A 18 -0.70 -17.04 10.54
C ALA A 18 -1.60 -18.04 11.29
N ALA A 19 -2.17 -17.61 12.43
CA ALA A 19 -3.11 -18.39 13.19
C ALA A 19 -4.41 -18.67 12.41
N HIS A 20 -4.80 -17.70 11.58
CA HIS A 20 -5.99 -17.76 10.73
C HIS A 20 -5.71 -17.21 9.34
N ARG A 21 -6.40 -17.76 8.34
CA ARG A 21 -6.36 -17.32 6.95
C ARG A 21 -7.78 -17.16 6.42
N GLY A 22 -7.93 -16.17 5.53
CA GLY A 22 -9.15 -15.97 4.76
C GLY A 22 -8.92 -16.32 3.28
N ASP A 23 -9.97 -16.77 2.63
CA ASP A 23 -9.97 -16.97 1.19
C ASP A 23 -10.18 -15.65 0.46
N VAL A 24 -9.45 -15.48 -0.65
CA VAL A 24 -9.64 -14.39 -1.61
C VAL A 24 -10.34 -14.96 -2.82
N TYR A 25 -11.48 -14.41 -3.18
CA TYR A 25 -12.32 -14.91 -4.26
C TYR A 25 -12.13 -14.08 -5.53
N ASN A 26 -12.22 -14.76 -6.67
CA ASN A 26 -12.41 -14.08 -7.95
C ASN A 26 -13.86 -13.61 -8.04
N PRO A 27 -14.14 -12.31 -8.12
CA PRO A 27 -15.50 -11.79 -8.11
C PRO A 27 -16.33 -12.16 -9.34
N ALA A 28 -15.67 -12.49 -10.47
CA ALA A 28 -16.35 -12.88 -11.69
C ALA A 28 -16.80 -14.36 -11.69
N THR A 29 -16.09 -15.24 -10.97
CA THR A 29 -16.37 -16.69 -10.98
C THR A 29 -16.82 -17.25 -9.65
N GLY A 30 -16.60 -16.51 -8.54
CA GLY A 30 -16.83 -16.97 -7.17
C GLY A 30 -15.83 -18.04 -6.70
N GLN A 31 -14.81 -18.35 -7.49
CA GLN A 31 -13.79 -19.33 -7.11
C GLN A 31 -12.69 -18.70 -6.25
N VAL A 32 -12.10 -19.49 -5.36
CA VAL A 32 -10.95 -19.05 -4.56
C VAL A 32 -9.74 -18.85 -5.48
N SER A 33 -9.20 -17.63 -5.48
CA SER A 33 -8.03 -17.21 -6.26
C SER A 33 -6.75 -17.10 -5.42
N GLY A 34 -6.88 -16.94 -4.10
CA GLY A 34 -5.77 -16.80 -3.19
C GLY A 34 -6.17 -16.93 -1.73
N THR A 35 -5.19 -16.69 -0.85
CA THR A 35 -5.39 -16.63 0.60
C THR A 35 -4.70 -15.42 1.19
N VAL A 36 -5.21 -14.89 2.30
CA VAL A 36 -4.65 -13.78 3.07
C VAL A 36 -4.49 -14.18 4.53
N ASP A 37 -3.36 -13.84 5.14
CA ASP A 37 -3.13 -14.04 6.56
C ASP A 37 -3.90 -13.00 7.39
N PHE A 38 -4.59 -13.45 8.44
CA PHE A 38 -5.16 -12.57 9.45
C PHE A 38 -4.18 -12.38 10.60
N ALA A 39 -3.98 -11.12 10.99
CA ALA A 39 -3.04 -10.77 12.04
C ALA A 39 -3.55 -11.19 13.42
N SER A 40 -2.67 -11.81 14.19
CA SER A 40 -2.84 -11.95 15.63
C SER A 40 -2.60 -10.62 16.36
N ALA A 41 -3.00 -10.54 17.63
CA ALA A 41 -2.70 -9.36 18.47
C ALA A 41 -1.18 -9.08 18.57
N ALA A 42 -0.35 -10.14 18.57
CA ALA A 42 1.10 -10.00 18.61
C ALA A 42 1.66 -9.39 17.32
N GLU A 43 1.14 -9.79 16.16
CA GLU A 43 1.53 -9.23 14.86
C GLU A 43 1.10 -7.77 14.70
N VAL A 44 -0.12 -7.42 15.15
CA VAL A 44 -0.57 -6.03 15.21
C VAL A 44 0.35 -5.21 16.12
N SER A 45 0.68 -5.73 17.31
CA SER A 45 1.61 -5.06 18.24
C SER A 45 2.99 -4.86 17.61
N ALA A 46 3.53 -5.86 16.92
CA ALA A 46 4.81 -5.75 16.22
C ALA A 46 4.79 -4.67 15.11
N ALA A 47 3.69 -4.59 14.35
CA ALA A 47 3.52 -3.56 13.34
C ALA A 47 3.49 -2.15 13.94
N VAL A 48 2.74 -1.96 15.04
CA VAL A 48 2.67 -0.69 15.77
C VAL A 48 4.04 -0.31 16.34
N GLN A 49 4.77 -1.25 16.94
CA GLN A 49 6.11 -1.02 17.48
C GLN A 49 7.11 -0.63 16.38
N ALA A 50 7.07 -1.30 15.21
CA ALA A 50 7.91 -0.96 14.07
C ALA A 50 7.64 0.47 13.57
N ALA A 51 6.36 0.86 13.47
CA ALA A 51 5.97 2.22 13.10
C ALA A 51 6.40 3.27 14.13
N ALA A 52 6.20 2.98 15.43
CA ALA A 52 6.60 3.86 16.51
C ALA A 52 8.11 4.07 16.57
N ALA A 53 8.90 3.01 16.35
CA ALA A 53 10.35 3.09 16.29
C ALA A 53 10.87 3.91 15.08
N ALA A 54 10.19 3.86 13.94
CA ALA A 54 10.54 4.63 12.75
C ALA A 54 10.18 6.13 12.86
N PHE A 55 9.16 6.46 13.65
CA PHE A 55 8.59 7.81 13.71
C PHE A 55 9.59 8.92 14.09
N PRO A 56 10.45 8.79 15.13
CA PRO A 56 11.38 9.87 15.49
C PRO A 56 12.32 10.25 14.35
N GLY A 57 12.90 9.27 13.66
CA GLY A 57 13.77 9.50 12.49
C GLY A 57 13.04 10.17 11.34
N TRP A 58 11.83 9.69 11.03
CA TRP A 58 11.01 10.28 9.97
C TRP A 58 10.59 11.71 10.32
N ARG A 59 10.17 11.96 11.54
CA ARG A 59 9.83 13.30 12.04
C ARG A 59 10.99 14.28 11.94
N ALA A 60 12.22 13.83 12.23
CA ALA A 60 13.42 14.65 12.15
C ALA A 60 13.91 14.89 10.71
N THR A 61 13.42 14.11 9.74
CA THR A 61 13.78 14.27 8.33
C THR A 61 13.20 15.57 7.78
N SER A 62 14.04 16.37 7.10
CA SER A 62 13.62 17.67 6.56
C SER A 62 12.48 17.52 5.55
N LEU A 63 11.62 18.54 5.44
CA LEU A 63 10.49 18.56 4.53
C LEU A 63 10.90 18.29 3.08
N VAL A 64 12.02 18.85 2.64
CA VAL A 64 12.57 18.65 1.29
C VAL A 64 12.91 17.18 1.05
N LYS A 65 13.58 16.52 2.00
CA LYS A 65 13.90 15.10 1.88
C LYS A 65 12.66 14.22 1.88
N ARG A 66 11.67 14.54 2.73
CA ARG A 66 10.39 13.82 2.74
C ARG A 66 9.62 14.00 1.42
N ALA A 67 9.60 15.23 0.87
CA ALA A 67 9.01 15.48 -0.44
C ALA A 67 9.74 14.70 -1.55
N GLY A 68 11.06 14.57 -1.47
CA GLY A 68 11.84 13.74 -2.40
C GLY A 68 11.38 12.28 -2.45
N VAL A 69 10.99 11.70 -1.30
CA VAL A 69 10.39 10.35 -1.25
C VAL A 69 9.06 10.32 -1.98
N MET A 70 8.21 11.35 -1.82
CA MET A 70 6.92 11.43 -2.50
C MET A 70 7.08 11.59 -4.02
N PHE A 71 8.05 12.36 -4.49
CA PHE A 71 8.38 12.46 -5.92
C PHE A 71 8.83 11.12 -6.49
N ALA A 72 9.71 10.38 -5.79
CA ALA A 72 10.13 9.05 -6.22
C ALA A 72 8.96 8.06 -6.24
N PHE A 73 8.08 8.11 -5.24
CA PHE A 73 6.87 7.30 -5.19
C PHE A 73 5.92 7.62 -6.36
N ARG A 74 5.73 8.89 -6.67
CA ARG A 74 4.94 9.34 -7.83
C ARG A 74 5.44 8.69 -9.13
N GLU A 75 6.75 8.71 -9.38
CA GLU A 75 7.32 8.12 -10.59
C GLU A 75 7.14 6.59 -10.63
N LEU A 76 7.27 5.91 -9.48
CA LEU A 76 7.04 4.46 -9.40
C LEU A 76 5.58 4.09 -9.67
N VAL A 77 4.61 4.84 -9.12
CA VAL A 77 3.18 4.62 -9.38
C VAL A 77 2.89 4.85 -10.86
N ARG A 78 3.40 5.96 -11.44
CA ARG A 78 3.23 6.29 -12.85
C ARG A 78 3.76 5.18 -13.76
N ALA A 79 4.96 4.68 -13.48
CA ALA A 79 5.58 3.62 -14.28
C ALA A 79 4.84 2.28 -14.19
N ARG A 80 4.04 2.06 -13.15
CA ARG A 80 3.32 0.81 -12.89
C ARG A 80 1.80 0.93 -12.93
N GLN A 81 1.26 1.98 -13.55
CA GLN A 81 -0.18 2.20 -13.62
C GLN A 81 -0.94 1.00 -14.20
N ALA A 82 -0.44 0.42 -15.28
CA ALA A 82 -1.08 -0.72 -15.93
C ALA A 82 -1.08 -1.97 -15.04
N ASP A 83 0.02 -2.24 -14.34
CA ASP A 83 0.13 -3.38 -13.41
C ASP A 83 -0.85 -3.23 -12.24
N ILE A 84 -0.93 -2.02 -11.66
CA ILE A 84 -1.83 -1.72 -10.54
C ILE A 84 -3.30 -1.84 -11.00
N ALA A 85 -3.63 -1.28 -12.17
CA ALA A 85 -4.98 -1.38 -12.74
C ALA A 85 -5.39 -2.84 -13.00
N ALA A 86 -4.47 -3.67 -13.49
CA ALA A 86 -4.72 -5.10 -13.69
C ALA A 86 -5.02 -5.83 -12.37
N LEU A 87 -4.31 -5.48 -11.29
CA LEU A 87 -4.59 -6.02 -9.96
C LEU A 87 -5.97 -5.60 -9.44
N ILE A 88 -6.35 -4.32 -9.63
CA ILE A 88 -7.68 -3.82 -9.26
C ILE A 88 -8.76 -4.59 -10.00
N SER A 89 -8.62 -4.78 -11.32
CA SER A 89 -9.57 -5.55 -12.13
C SER A 89 -9.67 -7.01 -11.64
N ALA A 90 -8.55 -7.64 -11.32
CA ALA A 90 -8.52 -9.02 -10.86
C ALA A 90 -9.18 -9.21 -9.48
N GLU A 91 -9.03 -8.25 -8.58
CA GLU A 91 -9.55 -8.34 -7.20
C GLU A 91 -10.95 -7.76 -7.03
N HIS A 92 -11.32 -6.75 -7.82
CA HIS A 92 -12.63 -6.10 -7.74
C HIS A 92 -13.62 -6.57 -8.80
N GLY A 93 -13.13 -7.03 -9.96
CA GLY A 93 -13.99 -7.43 -11.09
C GLY A 93 -14.42 -6.28 -12.00
N LYS A 94 -13.92 -5.06 -11.83
CA LYS A 94 -14.25 -3.94 -12.72
C LYS A 94 -13.48 -4.00 -14.03
N VAL A 95 -14.02 -3.30 -15.04
CA VAL A 95 -13.37 -3.18 -16.34
C VAL A 95 -12.05 -2.42 -16.26
N ALA A 96 -11.12 -2.74 -17.15
CA ALA A 96 -9.77 -2.19 -17.13
C ALA A 96 -9.71 -0.65 -17.20
N SER A 97 -10.63 -0.03 -17.97
CA SER A 97 -10.73 1.42 -18.09
C SER A 97 -11.06 2.10 -16.75
N ASP A 98 -11.98 1.52 -15.98
CA ASP A 98 -12.37 2.06 -14.67
C ASP A 98 -11.24 1.88 -13.65
N ALA A 99 -10.58 0.73 -13.68
CA ALA A 99 -9.42 0.46 -12.84
C ALA A 99 -8.28 1.45 -13.13
N ALA A 100 -8.00 1.73 -14.41
CA ALA A 100 -7.01 2.73 -14.81
C ALA A 100 -7.39 4.15 -14.34
N GLY A 101 -8.67 4.50 -14.39
CA GLY A 101 -9.20 5.78 -13.86
C GLY A 101 -9.00 5.91 -12.35
N GLU A 102 -9.13 4.83 -11.58
CA GLU A 102 -8.84 4.85 -10.14
C GLU A 102 -7.38 5.06 -9.84
N VAL A 103 -6.49 4.40 -10.56
CA VAL A 103 -5.05 4.59 -10.41
C VAL A 103 -4.65 6.03 -10.76
N ALA A 104 -5.23 6.60 -11.81
CA ALA A 104 -5.00 7.99 -12.21
C ALA A 104 -5.39 8.97 -11.09
N ARG A 105 -6.58 8.78 -10.48
CA ARG A 105 -7.00 9.60 -9.32
C ARG A 105 -6.09 9.44 -8.11
N GLY A 106 -5.64 8.21 -7.82
CA GLY A 106 -4.65 7.97 -6.78
C GLY A 106 -3.33 8.70 -7.05
N LEU A 107 -2.89 8.74 -8.31
CA LEU A 107 -1.69 9.45 -8.72
C LEU A 107 -1.83 10.96 -8.54
N GLU A 108 -2.99 11.56 -8.86
CA GLU A 108 -3.28 12.98 -8.60
C GLU A 108 -3.13 13.35 -7.12
N VAL A 109 -3.60 12.47 -6.21
CA VAL A 109 -3.42 12.66 -4.76
C VAL A 109 -1.95 12.61 -4.37
N VAL A 110 -1.17 11.69 -4.93
CA VAL A 110 0.28 11.61 -4.70
C VAL A 110 0.99 12.87 -5.22
N GLU A 111 0.59 13.37 -6.39
CA GLU A 111 1.12 14.63 -6.96
C GLU A 111 0.83 15.82 -6.05
N PHE A 112 -0.40 15.92 -5.54
CA PHE A 112 -0.75 16.93 -4.55
C PHE A 112 0.12 16.82 -3.28
N ALA A 113 0.36 15.60 -2.79
CA ALA A 113 1.20 15.34 -1.62
C ALA A 113 2.66 15.75 -1.81
N CYS A 114 3.19 15.77 -3.04
CA CYS A 114 4.52 16.31 -3.34
C CYS A 114 4.65 17.81 -2.96
N GLY A 115 3.54 18.56 -2.98
CA GLY A 115 3.47 19.97 -2.59
C GLY A 115 3.25 20.24 -1.09
N ILE A 116 3.09 19.22 -0.26
CA ILE A 116 2.81 19.37 1.19
C ILE A 116 3.77 20.31 1.92
N PRO A 117 5.10 20.37 1.63
CA PRO A 117 5.99 21.33 2.29
C PRO A 117 5.51 22.78 2.19
N HIS A 118 4.83 23.17 1.12
CA HIS A 118 4.28 24.51 0.95
C HIS A 118 2.98 24.70 1.73
N LEU A 119 2.16 23.64 1.86
CA LEU A 119 0.90 23.68 2.61
C LEU A 119 1.13 23.73 4.12
N LEU A 120 2.23 23.18 4.63
CA LEU A 120 2.59 23.19 6.06
C LEU A 120 3.00 24.56 6.59
N LYS A 121 3.15 25.57 5.72
CA LYS A 121 3.38 26.95 6.17
C LYS A 121 2.18 27.53 6.93
N GLY A 122 1.00 26.99 6.71
CA GLY A 122 -0.24 27.57 7.18
C GLY A 122 -0.66 28.80 6.38
N GLY A 123 -1.77 29.39 6.77
CA GLY A 123 -2.26 30.66 6.22
C GLY A 123 -1.63 31.86 6.91
#